data_855804995344cd7b353fdd28faf9bd1c
#
_entry.id   855804995344cd7b353fdd28faf9bd1c
#
_cell.length_a   1.000
_cell.length_b   1.000
_cell.length_c   1.000
_cell.angle_alpha   90.00
_cell.angle_beta   90.00
_cell.angle_gamma   90.00
#
_symmetry.space_group_name_H-M   'P 1'
#
loop_
_entity.id
_entity.type
_entity.pdbx_description
1 polymer ?
#
loop_
_entity_poly.entity_id
_entity_poly.type
_entity_poly.pdbx_seq_one_letter_code
_entity_poly.pdbx_strand_id
1 'polypeptide(L)'
;DSLIDTDGKIKTMKYLSFNIDNINAGKILFDFYEKTGDGRYKVAMDTLRKQLAEQPRTSEGGFWHKLIYPHQMWLDGIFMASPYLAQYGNVFKDTTVNADIVNQIKLIARKTYDPKTGLFYHGWDESKTQNWANKETGCSPNFWSRSIGWYAAAVVDVLDYMPVQFEGRDSIMTIINTLAEDIVKYQEPETGVWWQVTDQNNRKGNYLESSASSLFVYFLCKAVNKGYIPVEYKAAAERGFNGLIKQFIKEEPDGSYTITNCCAVAGLGGKGNRDG
;
A
#
# COMPACT_ATOMS: atom_id res chain seq x y z
N ASP A 1 23.45 7.91 0.88
CA ASP A 1 24.56 7.84 -0.09
C ASP A 1 25.25 6.47 -0.17
N SER A 2 25.32 5.71 0.93
CA SER A 2 26.03 4.41 0.89
C SER A 2 25.40 3.36 -0.06
N LEU A 3 24.12 3.48 -0.37
CA LEU A 3 23.39 2.54 -1.24
C LEU A 3 23.40 2.91 -2.73
N ILE A 4 23.76 4.14 -3.08
CA ILE A 4 23.90 4.60 -4.46
C ILE A 4 25.39 4.79 -4.73
N ASP A 5 25.90 4.14 -5.76
CA ASP A 5 27.33 4.29 -6.15
C ASP A 5 27.56 5.56 -6.99
N THR A 6 28.80 5.75 -7.42
CA THR A 6 29.24 6.92 -8.22
C THR A 6 28.53 7.03 -9.57
N ASP A 7 28.05 5.92 -10.11
CA ASP A 7 27.39 5.84 -11.42
C ASP A 7 25.86 5.88 -11.29
N GLY A 8 25.34 6.05 -10.05
CA GLY A 8 23.90 6.06 -9.77
C GLY A 8 23.26 4.67 -9.66
N LYS A 9 24.07 3.61 -9.60
CA LYS A 9 23.55 2.24 -9.45
C LYS A 9 23.14 1.97 -8.01
N ILE A 10 21.98 1.34 -7.82
CA ILE A 10 21.47 0.89 -6.52
C ILE A 10 22.14 -0.43 -6.17
N LYS A 11 23.08 -0.43 -5.21
CA LYS A 11 23.94 -1.57 -4.84
C LYS A 11 23.15 -2.82 -4.39
N THR A 12 22.03 -2.62 -3.70
CA THR A 12 21.23 -3.73 -3.15
C THR A 12 20.14 -4.23 -4.10
N MET A 13 19.94 -3.56 -5.24
CA MET A 13 18.89 -3.89 -6.18
C MET A 13 19.24 -5.11 -7.03
N LYS A 14 18.36 -6.12 -6.99
CA LYS A 14 18.37 -7.26 -7.91
C LYS A 14 17.33 -7.01 -9.01
N TYR A 15 17.71 -6.26 -10.03
CA TYR A 15 16.82 -5.78 -11.09
C TYR A 15 15.93 -6.89 -11.68
N LEU A 16 16.52 -8.00 -12.09
CA LEU A 16 15.82 -9.12 -12.73
C LEU A 16 14.91 -9.92 -11.76
N SER A 17 14.89 -9.58 -10.46
CA SER A 17 13.90 -10.17 -9.55
C SER A 17 12.50 -9.59 -9.74
N PHE A 18 12.39 -8.46 -10.44
CA PHE A 18 11.16 -7.71 -10.64
C PHE A 18 10.34 -7.62 -9.35
N ASN A 19 11.03 -7.31 -8.24
CA ASN A 19 10.41 -7.18 -6.93
C ASN A 19 9.91 -5.74 -6.74
N ILE A 20 8.59 -5.55 -6.73
CA ILE A 20 7.97 -4.23 -6.55
C ILE A 20 8.32 -3.61 -5.19
N ASP A 21 8.56 -4.40 -4.14
CA ASP A 21 8.91 -3.85 -2.82
C ASP A 21 10.17 -2.98 -2.86
N ASN A 22 11.09 -3.24 -3.80
CA ASN A 22 12.30 -2.45 -3.96
C ASN A 22 12.03 -1.01 -4.44
N ILE A 23 10.87 -0.76 -5.07
CA ILE A 23 10.53 0.54 -5.64
C ILE A 23 10.21 1.56 -4.56
N ASN A 24 9.54 1.14 -3.47
CA ASN A 24 9.07 2.06 -2.43
C ASN A 24 10.21 2.90 -1.82
N ALA A 25 11.37 2.31 -1.57
CA ALA A 25 12.53 3.03 -1.04
C ALA A 25 13.04 4.13 -1.99
N GLY A 26 12.72 4.04 -3.27
CA GLY A 26 13.07 5.05 -4.28
C GLY A 26 12.39 6.40 -4.09
N LYS A 27 11.31 6.50 -3.31
CA LYS A 27 10.63 7.77 -3.04
C LYS A 27 11.55 8.81 -2.41
N ILE A 28 12.47 8.41 -1.54
CA ILE A 28 13.42 9.33 -0.90
C ILE A 28 14.41 9.96 -1.90
N LEU A 29 14.63 9.34 -3.06
CA LEU A 29 15.56 9.84 -4.06
C LEU A 29 15.09 11.15 -4.69
N PHE A 30 13.78 11.41 -4.73
CA PHE A 30 13.24 12.69 -5.22
C PHE A 30 13.70 13.85 -4.33
N ASP A 31 13.61 13.69 -3.00
CA ASP A 31 14.05 14.70 -2.05
C ASP A 31 15.55 14.98 -2.15
N PHE A 32 16.35 13.92 -2.31
CA PHE A 32 17.80 14.09 -2.49
C PHE A 32 18.12 14.76 -3.82
N TYR A 33 17.46 14.37 -4.90
CA TYR A 33 17.66 14.98 -6.21
C TYR A 33 17.27 16.47 -6.19
N GLU A 34 16.11 16.81 -5.62
CA GLU A 34 15.65 18.19 -5.51
C GLU A 34 16.63 19.07 -4.70
N LYS A 35 17.13 18.54 -3.57
CA LYS A 35 18.02 19.29 -2.67
C LYS A 35 19.43 19.44 -3.17
N THR A 36 19.93 18.49 -3.95
CA THR A 36 21.37 18.44 -4.31
C THR A 36 21.65 18.68 -5.79
N GLY A 37 20.66 18.45 -6.67
CA GLY A 37 20.88 18.42 -8.12
C GLY A 37 21.76 17.26 -8.61
N ASP A 38 22.10 16.30 -7.74
CA ASP A 38 23.03 15.21 -8.07
C ASP A 38 22.38 14.20 -9.02
N GLY A 39 22.92 14.13 -10.24
CA GLY A 39 22.42 13.27 -11.32
C GLY A 39 22.41 11.78 -10.99
N ARG A 40 23.19 11.31 -10.01
CA ARG A 40 23.21 9.91 -9.58
C ARG A 40 21.84 9.46 -9.06
N TYR A 41 21.12 10.35 -8.36
CA TYR A 41 19.77 10.05 -7.89
C TYR A 41 18.78 9.90 -9.04
N LYS A 42 18.93 10.72 -10.10
CA LYS A 42 18.11 10.57 -11.31
C LYS A 42 18.36 9.23 -12.00
N VAL A 43 19.61 8.81 -12.15
CA VAL A 43 19.95 7.49 -12.73
C VAL A 43 19.31 6.36 -11.93
N ALA A 44 19.37 6.43 -10.59
CA ALA A 44 18.72 5.44 -9.73
C ALA A 44 17.18 5.44 -9.90
N MET A 45 16.55 6.62 -9.95
CA MET A 45 15.11 6.74 -10.21
C MET A 45 14.74 6.21 -11.60
N ASP A 46 15.49 6.54 -12.64
CA ASP A 46 15.26 6.03 -14.00
C ASP A 46 15.34 4.49 -14.04
N THR A 47 16.24 3.90 -13.25
CA THR A 47 16.37 2.44 -13.13
C THR A 47 15.12 1.81 -12.51
N LEU A 48 14.57 2.41 -11.44
CA LEU A 48 13.34 1.95 -10.82
C LEU A 48 12.13 2.12 -11.75
N ARG A 49 12.05 3.25 -12.45
CA ARG A 49 11.02 3.50 -13.47
C ARG A 49 11.08 2.48 -14.60
N LYS A 50 12.28 2.15 -15.07
CA LYS A 50 12.51 1.14 -16.10
C LYS A 50 12.06 -0.24 -15.61
N GLN A 51 12.39 -0.64 -14.37
CA GLN A 51 11.88 -1.90 -13.82
C GLN A 51 10.36 -1.97 -13.91
N LEU A 52 9.63 -0.90 -13.53
CA LEU A 52 8.17 -0.90 -13.58
C LEU A 52 7.62 -0.93 -15.03
N ALA A 53 8.34 -0.33 -16.00
CA ALA A 53 7.97 -0.45 -17.40
C ALA A 53 8.07 -1.88 -17.93
N GLU A 54 9.06 -2.62 -17.45
CA GLU A 54 9.34 -4.01 -17.83
C GLU A 54 8.71 -5.04 -16.87
N GLN A 55 8.02 -4.59 -15.81
CA GLN A 55 7.41 -5.46 -14.81
C GLN A 55 6.46 -6.47 -15.48
N PRO A 56 6.59 -7.78 -15.20
CA PRO A 56 5.64 -8.76 -15.67
C PRO A 56 4.21 -8.41 -15.24
N ARG A 57 3.23 -8.72 -16.11
CA ARG A 57 1.84 -8.30 -15.93
C ARG A 57 0.87 -9.46 -16.07
N THR A 58 -0.28 -9.31 -15.41
CA THR A 58 -1.47 -10.12 -15.67
C THR A 58 -2.04 -9.83 -17.05
N SER A 59 -2.99 -10.63 -17.52
CA SER A 59 -3.65 -10.43 -18.82
C SER A 59 -4.39 -9.08 -18.92
N GLU A 60 -4.81 -8.51 -17.78
CA GLU A 60 -5.47 -7.19 -17.69
C GLU A 60 -4.49 -6.06 -17.36
N GLY A 61 -3.17 -6.30 -17.42
CA GLY A 61 -2.13 -5.29 -17.26
C GLY A 61 -1.70 -5.01 -15.83
N GLY A 62 -2.20 -5.73 -14.84
CA GLY A 62 -1.78 -5.60 -13.44
C GLY A 62 -0.35 -6.10 -13.21
N PHE A 63 0.44 -5.38 -12.41
CA PHE A 63 1.79 -5.79 -12.09
C PHE A 63 1.81 -7.08 -11.28
N TRP A 64 2.59 -8.07 -11.67
CA TRP A 64 2.96 -9.13 -10.74
C TRP A 64 3.73 -8.55 -9.57
N HIS A 65 3.39 -8.97 -8.35
CA HIS A 65 4.04 -8.43 -7.17
C HIS A 65 5.56 -8.69 -7.17
N LYS A 66 5.98 -9.89 -7.62
CA LYS A 66 7.39 -10.28 -7.84
C LYS A 66 7.45 -11.32 -8.97
N LEU A 67 8.59 -11.44 -9.62
CA LEU A 67 8.78 -12.49 -10.63
C LEU A 67 8.53 -13.90 -10.06
N ILE A 68 8.91 -14.15 -8.79
CA ILE A 68 8.68 -15.44 -8.10
C ILE A 68 7.22 -15.65 -7.67
N TYR A 69 6.34 -14.67 -7.86
CA TYR A 69 4.90 -14.75 -7.62
C TYR A 69 4.14 -14.46 -8.92
N PRO A 70 4.26 -15.36 -9.94
CA PRO A 70 3.66 -15.11 -11.23
C PRO A 70 2.14 -14.99 -11.13
N HIS A 71 1.57 -14.11 -11.94
CA HIS A 71 0.13 -13.85 -12.03
C HIS A 71 -0.52 -13.26 -10.76
N GLN A 72 0.27 -12.85 -9.76
CA GLN A 72 -0.27 -12.37 -8.50
C GLN A 72 -0.17 -10.85 -8.37
N MET A 73 -1.29 -10.21 -8.05
CA MET A 73 -1.35 -8.84 -7.54
C MET A 73 -1.66 -8.86 -6.04
N TRP A 74 -0.95 -8.04 -5.28
CA TRP A 74 -1.21 -7.83 -3.86
C TRP A 74 -1.48 -6.35 -3.60
N LEU A 75 -2.34 -6.04 -2.61
CA LEU A 75 -2.66 -4.65 -2.24
C LEU A 75 -1.39 -3.85 -1.90
N ASP A 76 -0.43 -4.50 -1.25
CA ASP A 76 0.89 -3.95 -0.91
C ASP A 76 1.61 -3.38 -2.15
N GLY A 77 1.53 -4.08 -3.29
CA GLY A 77 2.17 -3.68 -4.53
C GLY A 77 1.70 -2.32 -5.04
N ILE A 78 0.47 -1.94 -4.74
CA ILE A 78 -0.05 -0.62 -5.13
C ILE A 78 0.70 0.48 -4.38
N PHE A 79 0.93 0.34 -3.08
CA PHE A 79 1.70 1.31 -2.30
C PHE A 79 3.17 1.36 -2.72
N MET A 80 3.73 0.20 -3.02
CA MET A 80 5.15 0.10 -3.41
C MET A 80 5.41 0.81 -4.74
N ALA A 81 4.52 0.67 -5.73
CA ALA A 81 4.73 1.17 -7.10
C ALA A 81 4.02 2.49 -7.41
N SER A 82 2.70 2.59 -7.14
CA SER A 82 1.87 3.65 -7.72
C SER A 82 2.21 5.06 -7.24
N PRO A 83 2.46 5.33 -5.94
CA PRO A 83 2.89 6.67 -5.50
C PRO A 83 4.26 7.06 -6.06
N TYR A 84 5.18 6.09 -6.20
CA TYR A 84 6.48 6.34 -6.83
C TYR A 84 6.30 6.75 -8.31
N LEU A 85 5.50 6.00 -9.08
CA LEU A 85 5.19 6.34 -10.47
C LEU A 85 4.53 7.72 -10.61
N ALA A 86 3.59 8.04 -9.74
CA ALA A 86 2.89 9.32 -9.76
C ALA A 86 3.88 10.49 -9.52
N GLN A 87 4.76 10.34 -8.53
CA GLN A 87 5.80 11.33 -8.23
C GLN A 87 6.79 11.45 -9.40
N TYR A 88 7.24 10.32 -9.97
CA TYR A 88 8.12 10.30 -11.12
C TYR A 88 7.49 11.02 -12.33
N GLY A 89 6.25 10.68 -12.64
CA GLY A 89 5.49 11.31 -13.72
C GLY A 89 5.34 12.82 -13.55
N ASN A 90 5.10 13.26 -12.32
CA ASN A 90 4.99 14.70 -12.01
C ASN A 90 6.35 15.42 -12.14
N VAL A 91 7.40 14.89 -11.56
CA VAL A 91 8.74 15.52 -11.53
C VAL A 91 9.37 15.56 -12.94
N PHE A 92 9.30 14.46 -13.66
CA PHE A 92 9.95 14.33 -14.98
C PHE A 92 9.00 14.53 -16.17
N LYS A 93 7.75 14.92 -15.90
CA LYS A 93 6.71 15.17 -16.92
C LYS A 93 6.39 13.94 -17.79
N ASP A 94 6.56 12.74 -17.23
CA ASP A 94 6.14 11.48 -17.87
C ASP A 94 4.64 11.23 -17.61
N THR A 95 3.79 11.78 -18.47
CA THR A 95 2.33 11.65 -18.36
C THR A 95 1.83 10.24 -18.71
N THR A 96 2.66 9.39 -19.31
CA THR A 96 2.28 8.03 -19.72
C THR A 96 1.98 7.11 -18.54
N VAL A 97 2.49 7.43 -17.35
CA VAL A 97 2.29 6.63 -16.13
C VAL A 97 0.87 6.72 -15.56
N ASN A 98 0.14 7.82 -15.81
CA ASN A 98 -1.13 8.09 -15.14
C ASN A 98 -2.21 7.05 -15.45
N ALA A 99 -2.34 6.64 -16.72
CA ALA A 99 -3.29 5.61 -17.12
C ALA A 99 -2.96 4.25 -16.48
N ASP A 100 -1.68 3.91 -16.40
CA ASP A 100 -1.22 2.68 -15.75
C ASP A 100 -1.53 2.69 -14.25
N ILE A 101 -1.24 3.79 -13.55
CA ILE A 101 -1.58 3.96 -12.13
C ILE A 101 -3.07 3.74 -11.88
N VAL A 102 -3.93 4.38 -12.68
CA VAL A 102 -5.39 4.21 -12.57
C VAL A 102 -5.79 2.75 -12.81
N ASN A 103 -5.18 2.09 -13.83
CA ASN A 103 -5.44 0.67 -14.09
C ASN A 103 -5.04 -0.22 -12.90
N GLN A 104 -3.83 -0.04 -12.34
CA GLN A 104 -3.37 -0.82 -11.20
C GLN A 104 -4.33 -0.71 -10.01
N ILE A 105 -4.72 0.52 -9.64
CA ILE A 105 -5.63 0.81 -8.53
C ILE A 105 -7.01 0.19 -8.76
N LYS A 106 -7.61 0.42 -9.93
CA LYS A 106 -8.96 -0.07 -10.25
C LYS A 106 -9.00 -1.59 -10.41
N LEU A 107 -7.97 -2.17 -11.03
CA LEU A 107 -7.92 -3.60 -11.27
C LEU A 107 -7.90 -4.38 -9.96
N ILE A 108 -6.97 -4.05 -9.05
CA ILE A 108 -6.90 -4.76 -7.77
C ILE A 108 -8.18 -4.56 -6.94
N ALA A 109 -8.76 -3.34 -6.92
CA ALA A 109 -10.02 -3.08 -6.26
C ALA A 109 -11.14 -4.00 -6.78
N ARG A 110 -11.33 -4.04 -8.10
CA ARG A 110 -12.35 -4.88 -8.72
C ARG A 110 -12.17 -6.37 -8.43
N LYS A 111 -10.90 -6.84 -8.31
CA LYS A 111 -10.60 -8.25 -8.09
C LYS A 111 -10.70 -8.66 -6.62
N THR A 112 -10.39 -7.76 -5.69
CA THR A 112 -10.26 -8.11 -4.26
C THR A 112 -11.36 -7.58 -3.36
N TYR A 113 -12.23 -6.70 -3.84
CA TYR A 113 -13.35 -6.17 -3.05
C TYR A 113 -14.40 -7.24 -2.78
N ASP A 114 -14.77 -7.40 -1.51
CA ASP A 114 -15.88 -8.24 -1.08
C ASP A 114 -17.09 -7.37 -0.70
N PRO A 115 -18.17 -7.37 -1.51
CA PRO A 115 -19.34 -6.52 -1.25
C PRO A 115 -20.14 -6.92 0.01
N LYS A 116 -19.89 -8.10 0.59
CA LYS A 116 -20.57 -8.54 1.82
C LYS A 116 -19.98 -7.87 3.06
N THR A 117 -18.67 -7.74 3.09
CA THR A 117 -17.94 -7.14 4.23
C THR A 117 -17.61 -5.68 3.99
N GLY A 118 -17.40 -5.28 2.73
CA GLY A 118 -16.83 -4.00 2.34
C GLY A 118 -15.31 -3.98 2.34
N LEU A 119 -14.65 -5.11 2.62
CA LEU A 119 -13.20 -5.20 2.75
C LEU A 119 -12.54 -5.71 1.46
N PHE A 120 -11.23 -5.56 1.41
CA PHE A 120 -10.40 -6.00 0.30
C PHE A 120 -9.53 -7.17 0.73
N TYR A 121 -9.56 -8.28 -0.01
CA TYR A 121 -8.66 -9.40 0.20
C TYR A 121 -7.20 -8.98 -0.05
N HIS A 122 -6.26 -9.55 0.71
CA HIS A 122 -4.84 -9.20 0.65
C HIS A 122 -4.25 -9.33 -0.76
N GLY A 123 -4.58 -10.40 -1.49
CA GLY A 123 -4.05 -10.63 -2.82
C GLY A 123 -4.99 -11.39 -3.74
N TRP A 124 -4.66 -11.33 -5.02
CA TRP A 124 -5.37 -11.99 -6.10
C TRP A 124 -4.38 -12.72 -7.01
N ASP A 125 -4.65 -13.99 -7.26
CA ASP A 125 -3.96 -14.83 -8.23
C ASP A 125 -4.84 -15.02 -9.47
N GLU A 126 -4.47 -14.39 -10.58
CA GLU A 126 -5.19 -14.51 -11.86
C GLU A 126 -5.29 -15.97 -12.32
N SER A 127 -4.23 -16.75 -12.11
CA SER A 127 -4.16 -18.15 -12.52
C SER A 127 -5.01 -19.08 -11.65
N LYS A 128 -5.36 -18.67 -10.42
CA LYS A 128 -6.10 -19.45 -9.41
C LYS A 128 -5.40 -20.77 -9.02
N THR A 129 -4.11 -20.87 -9.30
CA THR A 129 -3.35 -22.10 -9.08
C THR A 129 -2.70 -22.17 -7.72
N GLN A 130 -2.49 -21.03 -7.07
CA GLN A 130 -1.89 -20.99 -5.74
C GLN A 130 -2.77 -21.71 -4.71
N ASN A 131 -2.14 -22.37 -3.73
CA ASN A 131 -2.85 -23.12 -2.70
C ASN A 131 -3.77 -22.21 -1.83
N TRP A 132 -3.36 -20.96 -1.61
CA TRP A 132 -4.12 -19.98 -0.86
C TRP A 132 -5.27 -19.35 -1.68
N ALA A 133 -5.22 -19.42 -3.02
CA ALA A 133 -6.18 -18.75 -3.88
C ALA A 133 -7.50 -19.51 -3.94
N ASN A 134 -8.59 -18.78 -3.75
CA ASN A 134 -9.94 -19.28 -4.01
C ASN A 134 -10.06 -19.71 -5.48
N LYS A 135 -10.57 -20.90 -5.74
CA LYS A 135 -10.60 -21.49 -7.09
C LYS A 135 -11.61 -20.82 -8.04
N GLU A 136 -12.55 -20.04 -7.50
CA GLU A 136 -13.51 -19.29 -8.31
C GLU A 136 -13.08 -17.85 -8.51
N THR A 137 -12.64 -17.17 -7.46
CA THR A 137 -12.31 -15.72 -7.49
C THR A 137 -10.83 -15.45 -7.69
N GLY A 138 -9.93 -16.32 -7.25
CA GLY A 138 -8.49 -16.09 -7.18
C GLY A 138 -8.03 -15.32 -5.95
N CYS A 139 -8.96 -14.88 -5.09
CA CYS A 139 -8.63 -14.08 -3.90
C CYS A 139 -8.02 -14.92 -2.78
N SER A 140 -7.21 -14.27 -1.93
CA SER A 140 -6.75 -14.81 -0.65
C SER A 140 -7.90 -14.93 0.35
N PRO A 141 -7.76 -15.76 1.42
CA PRO A 141 -8.91 -16.07 2.28
C PRO A 141 -9.24 -15.00 3.34
N ASN A 142 -8.29 -14.09 3.68
CA ASN A 142 -8.43 -13.18 4.81
C ASN A 142 -8.31 -11.71 4.39
N PHE A 143 -8.85 -10.83 5.25
CA PHE A 143 -8.72 -9.37 5.14
C PHE A 143 -7.62 -8.88 6.08
N TRP A 144 -6.39 -8.87 5.61
CA TRP A 144 -5.26 -8.40 6.39
C TRP A 144 -5.21 -6.88 6.44
N SER A 145 -5.39 -6.31 7.64
CA SER A 145 -5.53 -4.87 7.81
C SER A 145 -4.35 -4.06 7.27
N ARG A 146 -3.10 -4.54 7.43
CA ARG A 146 -1.94 -3.81 6.90
C ARG A 146 -1.93 -3.74 5.39
N SER A 147 -2.39 -4.76 4.67
CA SER A 147 -2.48 -4.70 3.22
C SER A 147 -3.54 -3.70 2.75
N ILE A 148 -4.69 -3.68 3.43
CA ILE A 148 -5.73 -2.67 3.19
C ILE A 148 -5.18 -1.27 3.50
N GLY A 149 -4.42 -1.14 4.60
CA GLY A 149 -3.76 0.12 4.97
C GLY A 149 -2.75 0.61 3.93
N TRP A 150 -1.93 -0.28 3.37
CA TRP A 150 -1.06 0.06 2.25
C TRP A 150 -1.84 0.58 1.05
N TYR A 151 -2.91 -0.11 0.68
CA TYR A 151 -3.76 0.31 -0.42
C TYR A 151 -4.42 1.66 -0.16
N ALA A 152 -4.98 1.86 1.03
CA ALA A 152 -5.58 3.12 1.45
C ALA A 152 -4.59 4.29 1.41
N ALA A 153 -3.37 4.11 1.93
CA ALA A 153 -2.33 5.12 1.85
C ALA A 153 -1.93 5.42 0.39
N ALA A 154 -1.80 4.38 -0.45
CA ALA A 154 -1.44 4.56 -1.85
C ALA A 154 -2.42 5.43 -2.63
N VAL A 155 -3.73 5.18 -2.48
CA VAL A 155 -4.76 5.90 -3.25
C VAL A 155 -4.85 7.39 -2.91
N VAL A 156 -4.54 7.78 -1.68
CA VAL A 156 -4.46 9.21 -1.33
C VAL A 156 -3.12 9.84 -1.70
N ASP A 157 -2.03 9.05 -1.74
CA ASP A 157 -0.70 9.56 -2.08
C ASP A 157 -0.55 9.83 -3.58
N VAL A 158 -1.12 9.00 -4.45
CA VAL A 158 -1.06 9.22 -5.89
C VAL A 158 -1.75 10.52 -6.31
N LEU A 159 -2.79 10.94 -5.58
CA LEU A 159 -3.55 12.15 -5.88
C LEU A 159 -2.77 13.45 -5.63
N ASP A 160 -1.68 13.41 -4.86
CA ASP A 160 -0.80 14.57 -4.69
C ASP A 160 -0.07 14.94 -5.99
N TYR A 161 0.13 13.98 -6.87
CA TYR A 161 0.92 14.13 -8.10
C TYR A 161 0.09 14.00 -9.39
N MET A 162 -1.09 13.41 -9.31
CA MET A 162 -1.95 13.20 -10.47
C MET A 162 -2.71 14.49 -10.84
N PRO A 163 -2.75 14.90 -12.12
CA PRO A 163 -3.52 16.06 -12.56
C PRO A 163 -5.00 15.97 -12.15
N VAL A 164 -5.57 17.09 -11.71
CA VAL A 164 -6.96 17.15 -11.21
C VAL A 164 -7.97 16.70 -12.26
N GLN A 165 -7.74 17.05 -13.52
CA GLN A 165 -8.63 16.71 -14.65
C GLN A 165 -8.30 15.38 -15.32
N PHE A 166 -7.39 14.56 -14.74
CA PHE A 166 -7.02 13.30 -15.37
C PHE A 166 -8.19 12.30 -15.34
N GLU A 167 -8.50 11.71 -16.51
CA GLU A 167 -9.53 10.69 -16.63
C GLU A 167 -9.22 9.49 -15.70
N GLY A 168 -10.20 9.07 -14.95
CA GLY A 168 -10.06 8.00 -13.94
C GLY A 168 -9.75 8.49 -12.52
N ARG A 169 -9.43 9.79 -12.30
CA ARG A 169 -9.31 10.36 -10.97
C ARG A 169 -10.58 10.18 -10.15
N ASP A 170 -11.76 10.37 -10.76
CA ASP A 170 -13.06 10.16 -10.10
C ASP A 170 -13.26 8.73 -9.61
N SER A 171 -12.75 7.76 -10.36
CA SER A 171 -12.76 6.35 -9.92
C SER A 171 -11.91 6.13 -8.66
N ILE A 172 -10.76 6.81 -8.57
CA ILE A 172 -9.92 6.75 -7.35
C ILE A 172 -10.65 7.44 -6.19
N MET A 173 -11.32 8.56 -6.43
CA MET A 173 -12.13 9.24 -5.41
C MET A 173 -13.27 8.35 -4.90
N THR A 174 -13.93 7.61 -5.78
CA THR A 174 -14.95 6.63 -5.39
C THR A 174 -14.34 5.54 -4.47
N ILE A 175 -13.18 5.01 -4.83
CA ILE A 175 -12.48 4.01 -4.01
C ILE A 175 -12.09 4.59 -2.64
N ILE A 176 -11.63 5.84 -2.58
CA ILE A 176 -11.29 6.51 -1.31
C ILE A 176 -12.52 6.60 -0.39
N ASN A 177 -13.68 6.97 -0.92
CA ASN A 177 -14.91 7.06 -0.13
C ASN A 177 -15.35 5.68 0.37
N THR A 178 -15.32 4.65 -0.48
CA THR A 178 -15.59 3.26 -0.07
C THR A 178 -14.64 2.80 1.03
N LEU A 179 -13.33 3.01 0.87
CA LEU A 179 -12.34 2.65 1.89
C LEU A 179 -12.59 3.37 3.22
N ALA A 180 -12.95 4.65 3.20
CA ALA A 180 -13.20 5.41 4.43
C ALA A 180 -14.39 4.85 5.20
N GLU A 181 -15.49 4.56 4.52
CA GLU A 181 -16.68 3.95 5.11
C GLU A 181 -16.34 2.59 5.74
N ASP A 182 -15.71 1.72 4.95
CA ASP A 182 -15.42 0.35 5.36
C ASP A 182 -14.37 0.29 6.49
N ILE A 183 -13.30 1.08 6.42
CA ILE A 183 -12.28 1.15 7.48
C ILE A 183 -12.90 1.60 8.80
N VAL A 184 -13.75 2.62 8.78
CA VAL A 184 -14.38 3.15 10.01
C VAL A 184 -15.37 2.17 10.59
N LYS A 185 -16.09 1.40 9.78
CA LYS A 185 -16.99 0.33 10.21
C LYS A 185 -16.30 -0.73 11.10
N TYR A 186 -15.02 -1.01 10.83
CA TYR A 186 -14.22 -2.00 11.57
C TYR A 186 -13.30 -1.39 12.63
N GLN A 187 -13.40 -0.09 12.89
CA GLN A 187 -12.67 0.54 13.99
C GLN A 187 -13.14 -0.02 15.32
N GLU A 188 -12.23 -0.57 16.12
CA GLU A 188 -12.60 -1.13 17.42
C GLU A 188 -13.10 -0.02 18.37
N PRO A 189 -14.33 -0.14 18.92
CA PRO A 189 -15.02 1.00 19.54
C PRO A 189 -14.39 1.48 20.87
N GLU A 190 -13.76 0.60 21.66
CA GLU A 190 -13.17 0.96 22.95
C GLU A 190 -11.78 1.57 22.82
N THR A 191 -10.97 1.04 21.90
CA THR A 191 -9.56 1.41 21.73
C THR A 191 -9.34 2.39 20.59
N GLY A 192 -10.23 2.40 19.60
CA GLY A 192 -10.13 3.25 18.42
C GLY A 192 -9.13 2.77 17.34
N VAL A 193 -8.49 1.62 17.53
CA VAL A 193 -7.53 1.02 16.58
C VAL A 193 -8.12 -0.19 15.87
N TRP A 194 -7.35 -0.94 15.11
CA TRP A 194 -7.86 -2.04 14.29
C TRP A 194 -7.12 -3.35 14.55
N TRP A 195 -7.86 -4.44 14.36
CA TRP A 195 -7.36 -5.81 14.46
C TRP A 195 -6.47 -6.17 13.28
N GLN A 196 -5.53 -7.11 13.45
CA GLN A 196 -4.64 -7.59 12.38
C GLN A 196 -5.42 -8.23 11.22
N VAL A 197 -6.35 -9.13 11.52
CA VAL A 197 -7.35 -9.63 10.57
C VAL A 197 -8.62 -8.84 10.85
N THR A 198 -9.01 -7.99 9.93
CA THR A 198 -9.90 -6.85 10.14
C THR A 198 -11.27 -7.25 10.71
N ASP A 199 -11.88 -8.29 10.16
CA ASP A 199 -13.25 -8.74 10.47
C ASP A 199 -13.33 -9.88 11.51
N GLN A 200 -12.19 -10.27 12.10
CA GLN A 200 -12.10 -11.45 12.97
C GLN A 200 -11.63 -11.11 14.39
N ASN A 201 -12.27 -10.13 15.02
CA ASN A 201 -11.93 -9.64 16.36
C ASN A 201 -11.94 -10.76 17.43
N ASN A 202 -12.79 -11.77 17.28
CA ASN A 202 -12.91 -12.91 18.21
C ASN A 202 -12.00 -14.10 17.87
N ARG A 203 -11.21 -14.04 16.80
CA ARG A 203 -10.31 -15.14 16.39
C ARG A 203 -9.18 -15.28 17.40
N LYS A 204 -8.96 -16.49 17.90
CA LYS A 204 -7.84 -16.79 18.79
C LYS A 204 -6.51 -16.45 18.11
N GLY A 205 -5.69 -15.62 18.76
CA GLY A 205 -4.40 -15.18 18.27
C GLY A 205 -4.45 -13.92 17.40
N ASN A 206 -5.65 -13.41 17.05
CA ASN A 206 -5.76 -12.08 16.47
C ASN A 206 -5.48 -11.00 17.52
N TYR A 207 -4.95 -9.87 17.14
CA TYR A 207 -4.55 -8.80 18.06
C TYR A 207 -4.73 -7.42 17.39
N LEU A 208 -4.83 -6.37 18.20
CA LEU A 208 -4.82 -4.98 17.73
C LEU A 208 -3.42 -4.67 17.17
N GLU A 209 -3.37 -4.17 15.93
CA GLU A 209 -2.14 -4.10 15.16
C GLU A 209 -1.75 -2.65 14.86
N SER A 210 -0.53 -2.28 15.22
CA SER A 210 -0.07 -0.90 15.21
C SER A 210 0.17 -0.34 13.82
N SER A 211 0.77 -1.11 12.91
CA SER A 211 1.14 -0.60 11.58
C SER A 211 -0.09 -0.37 10.70
N ALA A 212 -1.04 -1.29 10.71
CA ALA A 212 -2.31 -1.12 10.00
C ALA A 212 -3.10 0.07 10.54
N SER A 213 -3.21 0.16 11.88
CA SER A 213 -3.90 1.27 12.53
C SER A 213 -3.26 2.62 12.18
N SER A 214 -1.93 2.68 12.10
CA SER A 214 -1.21 3.89 11.68
C SER A 214 -1.52 4.28 10.24
N LEU A 215 -1.58 3.30 9.33
CA LEU A 215 -1.91 3.54 7.92
C LEU A 215 -3.37 4.00 7.75
N PHE A 216 -4.31 3.45 8.51
CA PHE A 216 -5.70 3.86 8.48
C PHE A 216 -5.89 5.28 9.03
N VAL A 217 -5.23 5.62 10.13
CA VAL A 217 -5.23 6.99 10.68
C VAL A 217 -4.61 7.96 9.68
N TYR A 218 -3.46 7.62 9.08
CA TYR A 218 -2.84 8.43 8.03
C TYR A 218 -3.80 8.68 6.86
N PHE A 219 -4.41 7.61 6.35
CA PHE A 219 -5.36 7.70 5.25
C PHE A 219 -6.54 8.61 5.58
N LEU A 220 -7.22 8.39 6.72
CA LEU A 220 -8.37 9.19 7.14
C LEU A 220 -8.00 10.66 7.34
N CYS A 221 -6.89 10.94 8.05
CA CYS A 221 -6.41 12.30 8.25
C CYS A 221 -6.12 13.00 6.92
N LYS A 222 -5.39 12.34 6.03
CA LYS A 222 -5.02 12.92 4.73
C LYS A 222 -6.25 13.15 3.86
N ALA A 223 -7.15 12.17 3.78
CA ALA A 223 -8.35 12.26 2.97
C ALA A 223 -9.29 13.39 3.44
N VAL A 224 -9.48 13.55 4.75
CA VAL A 224 -10.24 14.68 5.33
C VAL A 224 -9.55 16.01 5.04
N ASN A 225 -8.24 16.12 5.29
CA ASN A 225 -7.51 17.38 5.11
C ASN A 225 -7.46 17.84 3.65
N LYS A 226 -7.52 16.89 2.70
CA LYS A 226 -7.56 17.18 1.25
C LYS A 226 -8.99 17.37 0.74
N GLY A 227 -10.02 17.18 1.56
CA GLY A 227 -11.43 17.26 1.14
C GLY A 227 -11.85 16.11 0.23
N TYR A 228 -11.19 14.96 0.29
CA TYR A 228 -11.52 13.77 -0.49
C TYR A 228 -12.68 12.99 0.11
N ILE A 229 -12.86 13.07 1.43
CA ILE A 229 -13.98 12.50 2.17
C ILE A 229 -14.61 13.55 3.09
N PRO A 230 -15.87 13.34 3.52
CA PRO A 230 -16.58 14.23 4.43
C PRO A 230 -15.85 14.46 5.77
N VAL A 231 -16.01 15.66 6.34
CA VAL A 231 -15.29 16.08 7.56
C VAL A 231 -15.69 15.27 8.81
N GLU A 232 -16.82 14.62 8.82
CA GLU A 232 -17.29 13.74 9.91
C GLU A 232 -16.34 12.58 10.18
N TYR A 233 -15.58 12.12 9.18
CA TYR A 233 -14.53 11.09 9.34
C TYR A 233 -13.36 11.55 10.22
N LYS A 234 -13.22 12.86 10.47
CA LYS A 234 -12.21 13.41 11.37
C LYS A 234 -12.30 12.82 12.77
N ALA A 235 -13.51 12.62 13.28
CA ALA A 235 -13.70 12.01 14.59
C ALA A 235 -13.16 10.60 14.70
N ALA A 236 -13.29 9.78 13.64
CA ALA A 236 -12.71 8.45 13.59
C ALA A 236 -11.17 8.49 13.51
N ALA A 237 -10.61 9.42 12.73
CA ALA A 237 -9.17 9.63 12.64
C ALA A 237 -8.57 10.03 14.00
N GLU A 238 -9.20 10.96 14.72
CA GLU A 238 -8.78 11.41 16.06
C GLU A 238 -8.86 10.29 17.10
N ARG A 239 -9.96 9.51 17.11
CA ARG A 239 -10.04 8.31 17.97
C ARG A 239 -8.92 7.34 17.67
N GLY A 240 -8.67 7.06 16.38
CA GLY A 240 -7.59 6.19 15.96
C GLY A 240 -6.22 6.67 16.41
N PHE A 241 -5.91 7.97 16.22
CA PHE A 241 -4.65 8.56 16.65
C PHE A 241 -4.45 8.45 18.19
N ASN A 242 -5.47 8.78 18.96
CA ASN A 242 -5.41 8.66 20.42
C ASN A 242 -5.26 7.19 20.85
N GLY A 243 -5.93 6.27 20.13
CA GLY A 243 -5.79 4.84 20.31
C GLY A 243 -4.37 4.34 20.01
N LEU A 244 -3.73 4.80 18.94
CA LEU A 244 -2.34 4.47 18.63
C LEU A 244 -1.40 4.80 19.80
N ILE A 245 -1.49 6.02 20.31
CA ILE A 245 -0.65 6.46 21.43
C ILE A 245 -0.89 5.58 22.67
N LYS A 246 -2.16 5.36 23.01
CA LYS A 246 -2.54 4.64 24.24
C LYS A 246 -2.22 3.14 24.16
N GLN A 247 -2.40 2.49 23.01
CA GLN A 247 -2.30 1.04 22.88
C GLN A 247 -0.89 0.56 22.51
N PHE A 248 -0.13 1.36 21.77
CA PHE A 248 1.08 0.87 21.11
C PHE A 248 2.36 1.60 21.50
N ILE A 249 2.28 2.80 22.08
CA ILE A 249 3.47 3.51 22.55
C ILE A 249 3.72 3.14 24.00
N LYS A 250 4.88 2.53 24.27
CA LYS A 250 5.33 2.16 25.60
C LYS A 250 6.57 2.97 25.93
N GLU A 251 6.55 3.66 27.05
CA GLU A 251 7.74 4.29 27.64
C GLU A 251 8.56 3.22 28.36
N GLU A 252 9.85 3.15 28.06
CA GLU A 252 10.79 2.23 28.67
C GLU A 252 11.49 2.88 29.88
N PRO A 253 12.09 2.09 30.80
CA PRO A 253 12.73 2.62 32.01
C PRO A 253 13.87 3.61 31.78
N ASP A 254 14.48 3.59 30.61
CA ASP A 254 15.54 4.51 30.20
C ASP A 254 15.03 5.81 29.56
N GLY A 255 13.71 6.01 29.50
CA GLY A 255 13.06 7.17 28.87
C GLY A 255 12.93 7.07 27.34
N SER A 256 13.32 5.97 26.73
CA SER A 256 13.06 5.71 25.32
C SER A 256 11.62 5.22 25.10
N TYR A 257 11.17 5.19 23.84
CA TYR A 257 9.83 4.72 23.50
C TYR A 257 9.90 3.53 22.54
N THR A 258 9.08 2.52 22.83
CA THR A 258 8.92 1.33 21.99
C THR A 258 7.52 1.33 21.37
N ILE A 259 7.44 1.01 20.07
CA ILE A 259 6.16 0.72 19.40
C ILE A 259 5.93 -0.80 19.52
N THR A 260 4.79 -1.15 20.10
CA THR A 260 4.40 -2.56 20.32
C THR A 260 3.39 -3.04 19.29
N ASN A 261 3.10 -4.34 19.28
CA ASN A 261 2.06 -4.98 18.45
C ASN A 261 2.17 -4.68 16.94
N CYS A 262 3.40 -4.50 16.45
CA CYS A 262 3.63 -4.38 15.02
C CYS A 262 3.81 -5.77 14.40
N CYS A 263 3.01 -6.12 13.40
CA CYS A 263 3.18 -7.36 12.65
C CYS A 263 4.56 -7.37 11.98
N ALA A 264 5.37 -8.36 12.28
CA ALA A 264 6.71 -8.47 11.70
C ALA A 264 6.62 -8.68 10.17
N VAL A 265 5.86 -9.69 9.76
CA VAL A 265 5.62 -9.99 8.34
C VAL A 265 4.36 -10.85 8.19
N ALA A 266 3.59 -10.57 7.15
CA ALA A 266 2.58 -11.47 6.61
C ALA A 266 2.84 -11.65 5.11
N GLY A 267 2.23 -12.67 4.52
CA GLY A 267 2.39 -12.96 3.10
C GLY A 267 1.56 -14.16 2.70
N LEU A 268 1.52 -14.43 1.40
CA LEU A 268 0.73 -15.49 0.80
C LEU A 268 1.64 -16.62 0.32
N GLY A 269 1.28 -17.87 0.64
CA GLY A 269 2.04 -19.05 0.25
C GLY A 269 3.40 -19.20 0.93
N GLY A 270 4.35 -19.87 0.24
CA GLY A 270 5.70 -20.14 0.74
C GLY A 270 5.76 -21.21 1.83
N LYS A 271 6.88 -21.27 2.56
CA LYS A 271 7.04 -22.21 3.68
C LYS A 271 5.99 -21.88 4.76
N GLY A 272 5.19 -22.88 5.15
CA GLY A 272 4.13 -22.74 6.14
C GLY A 272 2.75 -22.43 5.54
N ASN A 273 2.62 -22.39 4.22
CA ASN A 273 1.34 -22.19 3.52
C ASN A 273 0.53 -21.00 4.06
N ARG A 274 1.20 -19.86 4.18
CA ARG A 274 0.59 -18.64 4.71
C ARG A 274 -0.60 -18.20 3.87
N ASP A 275 -1.64 -17.73 4.53
CA ASP A 275 -2.92 -17.38 3.93
C ASP A 275 -3.27 -15.88 4.02
N GLY A 276 -2.29 -15.05 4.41
CA GLY A 276 -2.45 -13.60 4.48
C GLY A 276 -2.63 -13.05 5.87
#